data_51187fe5a7f5485c04044abc4f346b01
#
_entry.id   51187fe5a7f5485c04044abc4f346b01
#
_cell.length_a   1.000
_cell.length_b   1.000
_cell.length_c   1.000
_cell.angle_alpha   90.00
_cell.angle_beta   90.00
_cell.angle_gamma   90.00
#
_symmetry.space_group_name_H-M   'P 1'
#
loop_
_entity.id
_entity.type
_entity.pdbx_description
1 polymer ?
#
loop_
_entity_poly.entity_id
_entity_poly.type
_entity_poly.pdbx_seq_one_letter_code
_entity_poly.pdbx_strand_id
1 'polypeptide(L)'
;MLCAVLGVIVLALTVLNFGLSVSIIAGLTAFIPAAIYLGIFLWLDRYDPEPFRTLAFAFAWGASVAILISGVFNEIFKHNFDDFLTGVVSAPLIEEGSKGAGVLLIALMFKRDFDSVLDGIVYAGVVALGFATMENVSYYGDSLMKGGAGDLAGTFIVRGILSPFSHVLFTCMTGIGCGIARETYNQNLKFAAP
;
A
#
# COMPACT_ATOMS: atom_id res chain seq x y z
N MET A 1 4.75 -0.51 17.23
CA MET A 1 5.98 0.27 17.44
C MET A 1 6.85 0.35 16.17
N LEU A 2 7.17 -0.75 15.50
CA LEU A 2 8.00 -0.76 14.28
C LEU A 2 7.45 0.15 13.17
N CYS A 3 6.19 -0.02 12.75
CA CYS A 3 5.58 0.81 11.69
C CYS A 3 5.62 2.31 12.02
N ALA A 4 5.45 2.69 13.28
CA ALA A 4 5.51 4.10 13.68
C ALA A 4 6.92 4.68 13.52
N VAL A 5 7.95 3.94 13.94
CA VAL A 5 9.35 4.37 13.75
C VAL A 5 9.70 4.48 12.28
N LEU A 6 9.36 3.46 11.49
CA LEU A 6 9.61 3.46 10.05
C LEU A 6 8.79 4.54 9.32
N GLY A 7 7.55 4.81 9.76
CA GLY A 7 6.74 5.91 9.23
C GLY A 7 7.39 7.28 9.46
N VAL A 8 7.97 7.51 10.64
CA VAL A 8 8.73 8.75 10.91
C VAL A 8 9.96 8.85 9.99
N ILE A 9 10.65 7.73 9.74
CA ILE A 9 11.79 7.70 8.80
C ILE A 9 11.32 8.06 7.38
N VAL A 10 10.23 7.47 6.89
CA VAL A 10 9.67 7.78 5.57
C VAL A 10 9.33 9.27 5.46
N LEU A 11 8.64 9.83 6.45
CA LEU A 11 8.30 11.26 6.47
C LEU A 11 9.55 12.14 6.50
N ALA A 12 10.55 11.78 7.30
CA ALA A 12 11.81 12.51 7.35
C ALA A 12 12.54 12.49 6.00
N LEU A 13 12.62 11.32 5.35
CA LEU A 13 13.21 11.18 4.01
C LEU A 13 12.45 12.03 2.97
N THR A 14 11.13 12.05 3.03
CA THR A 14 10.30 12.88 2.14
C THR A 14 10.62 14.37 2.32
N VAL A 15 10.70 14.84 3.57
CA VAL A 15 11.04 16.24 3.86
C VAL A 15 12.47 16.58 3.44
N LEU A 16 13.41 15.67 3.61
CA LEU A 16 14.81 15.86 3.17
C LEU A 16 14.91 15.95 1.63
N ASN A 17 14.11 15.17 0.91
CA ASN A 17 14.14 15.16 -0.55
C ASN A 17 13.44 16.38 -1.19
N PHE A 18 12.29 16.78 -0.67
CA PHE A 18 11.42 17.80 -1.32
C PHE A 18 11.33 19.12 -0.56
N GLY A 19 11.80 19.18 0.69
CA GLY A 19 11.57 20.28 1.58
C GLY A 19 10.17 20.24 2.22
N LEU A 20 10.01 20.97 3.32
CA LEU A 20 8.79 20.90 4.15
C LEU A 20 7.53 21.32 3.41
N SER A 21 7.56 22.42 2.66
CA SER A 21 6.38 22.97 1.98
C SER A 21 5.85 22.04 0.90
N VAL A 22 6.73 21.50 0.05
CA VAL A 22 6.36 20.56 -1.01
C VAL A 22 5.84 19.27 -0.42
N SER A 23 6.48 18.75 0.63
CA SER A 23 6.06 17.53 1.33
C SER A 23 4.66 17.66 1.94
N ILE A 24 4.33 18.83 2.51
CA ILE A 24 2.99 19.10 3.05
C ILE A 24 1.95 19.11 1.92
N ILE A 25 2.20 19.82 0.82
CA ILE A 25 1.26 19.90 -0.30
C ILE A 25 1.07 18.52 -0.93
N ALA A 26 2.15 17.81 -1.21
CA ALA A 26 2.10 16.46 -1.77
C ALA A 26 1.36 15.50 -0.84
N GLY A 27 1.62 15.55 0.46
CA GLY A 27 0.95 14.76 1.48
C GLY A 27 -0.55 15.01 1.52
N LEU A 28 -0.97 16.26 1.66
CA LEU A 28 -2.39 16.63 1.67
C LEU A 28 -3.10 16.17 0.38
N THR A 29 -2.44 16.34 -0.78
CA THR A 29 -2.98 15.92 -2.07
C THR A 29 -3.12 14.40 -2.15
N ALA A 30 -2.15 13.63 -1.62
CA ALA A 30 -2.18 12.17 -1.63
C ALA A 30 -3.25 11.58 -0.70
N PHE A 31 -3.56 12.24 0.41
CA PHE A 31 -4.59 11.79 1.34
C PHE A 31 -6.03 11.96 0.82
N ILE A 32 -6.28 12.83 -0.16
CA ILE A 32 -7.62 13.02 -0.73
C ILE A 32 -8.16 11.72 -1.35
N PRO A 33 -7.51 11.11 -2.37
CA PRO A 33 -7.98 9.85 -2.92
C PRO A 33 -7.91 8.70 -1.90
N ALA A 34 -6.90 8.66 -1.04
CA ALA A 34 -6.79 7.64 -0.01
C ALA A 34 -8.02 7.62 0.92
N ALA A 35 -8.50 8.79 1.35
CA ALA A 35 -9.69 8.89 2.20
C ALA A 35 -10.96 8.38 1.48
N ILE A 36 -11.10 8.67 0.18
CA ILE A 36 -12.24 8.21 -0.62
C ILE A 36 -12.23 6.69 -0.73
N TYR A 37 -11.09 6.09 -1.09
CA TYR A 37 -10.95 4.64 -1.21
C TYR A 37 -11.09 3.94 0.14
N LEU A 38 -10.53 4.50 1.20
CA LEU A 38 -10.71 3.97 2.56
C LEU A 38 -12.20 3.96 2.94
N GLY A 39 -12.95 5.03 2.60
CA GLY A 39 -14.40 5.08 2.81
C GLY A 39 -15.14 3.95 2.08
N ILE A 40 -14.69 3.55 0.89
CA ILE A 40 -15.27 2.42 0.15
C ILE A 40 -15.03 1.10 0.90
N PHE A 41 -13.80 0.85 1.43
CA PHE A 41 -13.52 -0.36 2.21
C PHE A 41 -14.30 -0.40 3.52
N LEU A 42 -14.39 0.72 4.24
CA LEU A 42 -15.22 0.79 5.46
C LEU A 42 -16.71 0.61 5.17
N TRP A 43 -17.17 1.04 3.99
CA TRP A 43 -18.55 0.79 3.57
C TRP A 43 -18.79 -0.68 3.18
N LEU A 44 -17.82 -1.33 2.56
CA LEU A 44 -17.87 -2.77 2.28
C LEU A 44 -17.98 -3.58 3.57
N ASP A 45 -17.19 -3.19 4.57
CA ASP A 45 -17.02 -3.82 5.88
C ASP A 45 -18.13 -3.46 6.91
N ARG A 46 -19.12 -2.68 6.51
CA ARG A 46 -20.10 -2.08 7.44
C ARG A 46 -21.00 -3.05 8.22
N TYR A 47 -21.10 -4.29 7.78
CA TYR A 47 -21.97 -5.29 8.43
C TYR A 47 -21.25 -6.14 9.50
N ASP A 48 -19.94 -6.27 9.39
CA ASP A 48 -19.08 -6.94 10.37
C ASP A 48 -17.74 -6.18 10.46
N PRO A 49 -17.76 -4.98 11.08
CA PRO A 49 -16.67 -4.03 10.94
C PRO A 49 -15.40 -4.48 11.66
N GLU A 50 -14.30 -4.42 10.92
CA GLU A 50 -12.98 -4.76 11.38
C GLU A 50 -12.44 -3.79 12.45
N PRO A 51 -11.68 -4.28 13.45
CA PRO A 51 -11.13 -3.43 14.49
C PRO A 51 -10.23 -2.33 13.92
N PHE A 52 -10.50 -1.09 14.31
CA PHE A 52 -9.73 0.07 13.86
C PHE A 52 -8.21 -0.08 14.07
N ARG A 53 -7.80 -0.79 15.14
CA ARG A 53 -6.37 -1.02 15.43
C ARG A 53 -5.70 -1.88 14.36
N THR A 54 -6.40 -2.90 13.87
CA THR A 54 -5.90 -3.81 12.83
C THR A 54 -5.91 -3.11 11.47
N LEU A 55 -6.94 -2.31 11.16
CA LEU A 55 -6.98 -1.45 9.96
C LEU A 55 -5.87 -0.40 9.98
N ALA A 56 -5.64 0.26 11.12
CA ALA A 56 -4.55 1.22 11.27
C ALA A 56 -3.17 0.56 11.11
N PHE A 57 -2.99 -0.67 11.60
CA PHE A 57 -1.78 -1.45 11.39
C PHE A 57 -1.60 -1.81 9.91
N ALA A 58 -2.67 -2.22 9.21
CA ALA A 58 -2.66 -2.53 7.80
C ALA A 58 -2.20 -1.32 6.96
N PHE A 59 -2.82 -0.16 7.19
CA PHE A 59 -2.43 1.09 6.53
C PHE A 59 -0.98 1.47 6.84
N ALA A 60 -0.59 1.43 8.12
CA ALA A 60 0.76 1.77 8.55
C ALA A 60 1.82 0.81 7.98
N TRP A 61 1.50 -0.48 7.80
CA TRP A 61 2.40 -1.42 7.13
C TRP A 61 2.67 -0.99 5.69
N GLY A 62 1.63 -0.72 4.90
CA GLY A 62 1.76 -0.23 3.53
C GLY A 62 2.55 1.07 3.45
N ALA A 63 2.17 2.05 4.27
CA ALA A 63 2.74 3.39 4.28
C ALA A 63 4.18 3.48 4.84
N SER A 64 4.68 2.45 5.51
CA SER A 64 6.01 2.49 6.10
C SER A 64 6.88 1.29 5.70
N VAL A 65 6.49 0.07 6.09
CA VAL A 65 7.32 -1.13 5.87
C VAL A 65 7.42 -1.45 4.38
N ALA A 66 6.26 -1.58 3.71
CA ALA A 66 6.24 -1.98 2.31
C ALA A 66 6.91 -0.94 1.41
N ILE A 67 6.65 0.36 1.61
CA ILE A 67 7.26 1.43 0.82
C ILE A 67 8.79 1.50 1.00
N LEU A 68 9.31 1.28 2.21
CA LEU A 68 10.76 1.25 2.46
C LEU A 68 11.42 0.03 1.83
N ILE A 69 10.84 -1.15 1.98
CA ILE A 69 11.35 -2.37 1.34
C ILE A 69 11.40 -2.15 -0.16
N SER A 70 10.31 -1.71 -0.78
CA SER A 70 10.23 -1.48 -2.22
C SER A 70 11.23 -0.43 -2.69
N GLY A 71 11.36 0.69 -1.96
CA GLY A 71 12.32 1.73 -2.30
C GLY A 71 13.77 1.25 -2.28
N VAL A 72 14.17 0.54 -1.23
CA VAL A 72 15.54 -0.01 -1.10
C VAL A 72 15.84 -1.02 -2.21
N PHE A 73 14.93 -1.96 -2.45
CA PHE A 73 15.16 -2.98 -3.47
C PHE A 73 15.13 -2.39 -4.89
N ASN A 74 14.20 -1.47 -5.18
CA ASN A 74 14.15 -0.82 -6.48
C ASN A 74 15.44 -0.02 -6.77
N GLU A 75 16.03 0.63 -5.77
CA GLU A 75 17.31 1.33 -5.93
C GLU A 75 18.48 0.35 -6.18
N ILE A 76 18.52 -0.77 -5.47
CA ILE A 76 19.51 -1.83 -5.70
C ILE A 76 19.38 -2.40 -7.13
N PHE A 77 18.16 -2.63 -7.59
CA PHE A 77 17.92 -3.18 -8.92
C PHE A 77 18.29 -2.18 -10.03
N LYS A 78 17.96 -0.90 -9.89
CA LYS A 78 18.35 0.16 -10.83
C LYS A 78 19.88 0.27 -10.97
N HIS A 79 20.61 0.01 -9.90
CA HIS A 79 22.06 0.06 -9.95
C HIS A 79 22.67 -1.12 -10.72
N ASN A 80 22.00 -2.28 -10.75
CA ASN A 80 22.53 -3.52 -11.32
C ASN A 80 21.88 -3.92 -12.67
N PHE A 81 20.72 -3.39 -12.99
CA PHE A 81 19.93 -3.70 -14.18
C PHE A 81 19.44 -2.41 -14.84
N ASP A 82 18.90 -2.54 -16.05
CA ASP A 82 18.31 -1.40 -16.75
C ASP A 82 16.96 -0.94 -16.12
N ASP A 83 16.59 0.30 -16.42
CA ASP A 83 15.35 0.90 -15.90
C ASP A 83 14.09 0.16 -16.33
N PHE A 84 14.11 -0.45 -17.53
CA PHE A 84 12.98 -1.20 -18.06
C PHE A 84 12.73 -2.49 -17.24
N LEU A 85 13.77 -3.30 -17.04
CA LEU A 85 13.66 -4.52 -16.22
C LEU A 85 13.29 -4.20 -14.77
N THR A 86 13.86 -3.14 -14.21
CA THR A 86 13.52 -2.69 -12.87
C THR A 86 12.05 -2.30 -12.78
N GLY A 87 11.55 -1.47 -13.68
CA GLY A 87 10.19 -0.95 -13.63
C GLY A 87 9.10 -1.97 -13.97
N VAL A 88 9.38 -2.91 -14.90
CA VAL A 88 8.37 -3.85 -15.41
C VAL A 88 8.34 -5.16 -14.62
N VAL A 89 9.46 -5.60 -14.07
CA VAL A 89 9.55 -6.92 -13.42
C VAL A 89 9.83 -6.78 -11.92
N SER A 90 10.94 -6.12 -11.56
CA SER A 90 11.39 -6.08 -10.18
C SER A 90 10.45 -5.26 -9.30
N ALA A 91 10.09 -4.04 -9.72
CA ALA A 91 9.26 -3.17 -8.89
C ALA A 91 7.90 -3.80 -8.58
N PRO A 92 7.09 -4.29 -9.55
CA PRO A 92 5.82 -4.93 -9.25
C PRO A 92 5.94 -6.14 -8.30
N LEU A 93 6.94 -7.01 -8.49
CA LEU A 93 7.13 -8.20 -7.66
C LEU A 93 7.49 -7.84 -6.22
N ILE A 94 8.39 -6.88 -6.01
CA ILE A 94 8.82 -6.47 -4.68
C ILE A 94 7.72 -5.71 -3.97
N GLU A 95 7.01 -4.83 -4.67
CA GLU A 95 5.91 -4.07 -4.12
C GLU A 95 4.76 -4.97 -3.69
N GLU A 96 4.29 -5.84 -4.58
CA GLU A 96 3.19 -6.75 -4.23
C GLU A 96 3.63 -7.78 -3.20
N GLY A 97 4.87 -8.27 -3.26
CA GLY A 97 5.43 -9.17 -2.25
C GLY A 97 5.49 -8.52 -0.86
N SER A 98 5.93 -7.27 -0.77
CA SER A 98 6.02 -6.54 0.51
C SER A 98 4.65 -6.16 1.08
N LYS A 99 3.68 -5.81 0.22
CA LYS A 99 2.27 -5.60 0.61
C LYS A 99 1.62 -6.91 1.04
N GLY A 100 1.77 -7.97 0.24
CA GLY A 100 1.26 -9.30 0.53
C GLY A 100 1.81 -9.88 1.85
N ALA A 101 3.07 -9.63 2.16
CA ALA A 101 3.66 -10.01 3.45
C ALA A 101 2.92 -9.36 4.63
N GLY A 102 2.47 -8.10 4.48
CA GLY A 102 1.64 -7.42 5.48
C GLY A 102 0.28 -8.09 5.67
N VAL A 103 -0.39 -8.41 4.57
CA VAL A 103 -1.68 -9.12 4.60
C VAL A 103 -1.53 -10.49 5.27
N LEU A 104 -0.51 -11.25 4.88
CA LEU A 104 -0.22 -12.55 5.47
C LEU A 104 0.09 -12.45 6.97
N LEU A 105 0.86 -11.43 7.37
CA LEU A 105 1.16 -11.17 8.78
C LEU A 105 -0.11 -10.89 9.59
N ILE A 106 -1.04 -10.07 9.03
CA ILE A 106 -2.33 -9.81 9.66
C ILE A 106 -3.13 -11.11 9.81
N ALA A 107 -3.24 -11.89 8.74
CA ALA A 107 -3.95 -13.17 8.75
C ALA A 107 -3.37 -14.17 9.76
N LEU A 108 -2.07 -14.13 10.04
CA LEU A 108 -1.41 -15.01 11.01
C LEU A 108 -1.50 -14.50 12.45
N MET A 109 -1.41 -13.20 12.67
CA MET A 109 -1.37 -12.59 14.01
C MET A 109 -2.75 -12.27 14.56
N PHE A 110 -3.66 -11.78 13.72
CA PHE A 110 -5.00 -11.34 14.10
C PHE A 110 -6.08 -12.34 13.67
N LYS A 111 -5.88 -13.60 14.07
CA LYS A 111 -6.71 -14.75 13.67
C LYS A 111 -8.20 -14.63 14.03
N ARG A 112 -8.56 -13.77 14.95
CA ARG A 112 -9.95 -13.53 15.38
C ARG A 112 -10.63 -12.48 14.53
N ASP A 113 -9.84 -11.56 14.00
CA ASP A 113 -10.30 -10.44 13.18
C ASP A 113 -10.18 -10.75 11.69
N PHE A 114 -9.52 -11.86 11.31
CA PHE A 114 -9.32 -12.28 9.92
C PHE A 114 -9.90 -13.67 9.76
N ASP A 115 -11.16 -13.78 9.44
CA ASP A 115 -11.86 -15.08 9.37
C ASP A 115 -12.62 -15.34 8.06
N SER A 116 -12.74 -14.33 7.18
CA SER A 116 -13.45 -14.39 5.91
C SER A 116 -12.63 -13.91 4.71
N VAL A 117 -13.14 -14.19 3.51
CA VAL A 117 -12.59 -13.62 2.25
C VAL A 117 -12.79 -12.11 2.21
N LEU A 118 -13.89 -11.59 2.77
CA LEU A 118 -14.17 -10.17 2.80
C LEU A 118 -13.13 -9.41 3.64
N ASP A 119 -12.78 -9.93 4.81
CA ASP A 119 -11.71 -9.35 5.66
C ASP A 119 -10.38 -9.32 4.92
N GLY A 120 -10.08 -10.42 4.20
CA GLY A 120 -8.91 -10.48 3.34
C GLY A 120 -8.85 -9.36 2.30
N ILE A 121 -9.97 -9.06 1.66
CA ILE A 121 -10.10 -7.96 0.70
C ILE A 121 -9.94 -6.60 1.41
N VAL A 122 -10.58 -6.41 2.56
CA VAL A 122 -10.53 -5.16 3.32
C VAL A 122 -9.11 -4.87 3.80
N TYR A 123 -8.47 -5.82 4.47
CA TYR A 123 -7.09 -5.64 4.95
C TYR A 123 -6.09 -5.44 3.81
N ALA A 124 -6.20 -6.22 2.73
CA ALA A 124 -5.36 -6.08 1.56
C ALA A 124 -5.52 -4.71 0.89
N GLY A 125 -6.77 -4.26 0.74
CA GLY A 125 -7.09 -2.94 0.21
C GLY A 125 -6.50 -1.82 1.06
N VAL A 126 -6.61 -1.91 2.38
CA VAL A 126 -6.06 -0.91 3.31
C VAL A 126 -4.52 -0.91 3.32
N VAL A 127 -3.86 -2.07 3.23
CA VAL A 127 -2.39 -2.16 3.03
C VAL A 127 -1.99 -1.49 1.72
N ALA A 128 -2.68 -1.82 0.62
CA ALA A 128 -2.41 -1.23 -0.69
C ALA A 128 -2.61 0.29 -0.72
N LEU A 129 -3.64 0.79 -0.04
CA LEU A 129 -3.88 2.24 0.09
C LEU A 129 -2.79 2.95 0.88
N GLY A 130 -2.31 2.34 1.97
CA GLY A 130 -1.18 2.88 2.72
C GLY A 130 0.06 3.04 1.85
N PHE A 131 0.40 2.00 1.09
CA PHE A 131 1.50 2.03 0.13
C PHE A 131 1.29 3.10 -0.95
N ALA A 132 0.15 3.06 -1.67
CA ALA A 132 -0.16 4.00 -2.74
C ALA A 132 -0.16 5.46 -2.26
N THR A 133 -0.58 5.71 -1.03
CA THR A 133 -0.56 7.06 -0.44
C THR A 133 0.86 7.60 -0.36
N MET A 134 1.80 6.84 0.21
CA MET A 134 3.18 7.29 0.36
C MET A 134 3.93 7.33 -0.96
N GLU A 135 3.65 6.39 -1.85
CA GLU A 135 4.18 6.44 -3.21
C GLU A 135 3.71 7.69 -3.95
N ASN A 136 2.43 8.03 -3.85
CA ASN A 136 1.86 9.24 -4.44
C ASN A 136 2.46 10.53 -3.84
N VAL A 137 2.80 10.57 -2.56
CA VAL A 137 3.53 11.70 -1.97
C VAL A 137 4.84 11.95 -2.73
N SER A 138 5.58 10.90 -3.07
CA SER A 138 6.83 11.01 -3.83
C SER A 138 6.58 11.51 -5.25
N TYR A 139 5.61 10.95 -5.97
CA TYR A 139 5.28 11.39 -7.35
C TYR A 139 4.76 12.83 -7.39
N TYR A 140 3.94 13.24 -6.42
CA TYR A 140 3.42 14.60 -6.34
C TYR A 140 4.51 15.60 -5.96
N GLY A 141 5.44 15.20 -5.07
CA GLY A 141 6.62 15.97 -4.75
C GLY A 141 7.49 16.23 -5.99
N ASP A 142 7.78 15.18 -6.73
CA ASP A 142 8.52 15.27 -7.99
C ASP A 142 7.83 16.17 -9.03
N SER A 143 6.53 16.02 -9.21
CA SER A 143 5.76 16.83 -10.17
C SER A 143 5.75 18.30 -9.77
N LEU A 144 5.59 18.61 -8.48
CA LEU A 144 5.67 19.98 -7.98
C LEU A 144 7.04 20.63 -8.20
N MET A 145 8.11 19.85 -8.01
CA MET A 145 9.48 20.33 -8.21
C MET A 145 9.84 20.54 -9.69
N LYS A 146 9.30 19.73 -10.61
CA LYS A 146 9.63 19.76 -12.04
C LYS A 146 8.76 20.73 -12.84
N GLY A 147 7.45 20.71 -12.65
CA GLY A 147 6.50 21.46 -13.48
C GLY A 147 5.42 22.20 -12.70
N GLY A 148 5.52 22.26 -11.36
CA GLY A 148 4.61 23.00 -10.51
C GLY A 148 3.19 22.44 -10.49
N ALA A 149 2.19 23.32 -10.33
CA ALA A 149 0.80 22.93 -10.18
C ALA A 149 0.18 22.23 -11.40
N GLY A 150 0.68 22.52 -12.61
CA GLY A 150 0.19 21.90 -13.84
C GLY A 150 0.54 20.41 -13.92
N ASP A 151 1.79 20.07 -13.65
CA ASP A 151 2.26 18.70 -13.63
C ASP A 151 1.66 17.91 -12.47
N LEU A 152 1.49 18.57 -11.31
CA LEU A 152 0.78 17.97 -10.17
C LEU A 152 -0.64 17.55 -10.56
N ALA A 153 -1.40 18.39 -11.26
CA ALA A 153 -2.77 18.09 -11.66
C ALA A 153 -2.83 16.87 -12.60
N GLY A 154 -1.92 16.79 -13.56
CA GLY A 154 -1.82 15.63 -14.46
C GLY A 154 -1.47 14.35 -13.69
N THR A 155 -0.46 14.42 -12.81
CA THR A 155 -0.05 13.29 -11.98
C THR A 155 -1.14 12.86 -11.02
N PHE A 156 -1.91 13.80 -10.45
CA PHE A 156 -3.06 13.49 -9.58
C PHE A 156 -4.13 12.66 -10.29
N ILE A 157 -4.47 12.99 -11.54
CA ILE A 157 -5.46 12.21 -12.30
C ILE A 157 -4.99 10.77 -12.48
N VAL A 158 -3.75 10.59 -12.91
CA VAL A 158 -3.21 9.25 -13.18
C VAL A 158 -2.96 8.48 -11.90
N ARG A 159 -2.27 9.08 -10.94
CA ARG A 159 -1.80 8.41 -9.72
C ARG A 159 -2.82 8.42 -8.58
N GLY A 160 -3.66 9.44 -8.50
CA GLY A 160 -4.66 9.56 -7.46
C GLY A 160 -5.98 8.83 -7.78
N ILE A 161 -6.35 8.76 -9.05
CA ILE A 161 -7.64 8.16 -9.46
C ILE A 161 -7.44 6.75 -10.02
N LEU A 162 -6.51 6.55 -10.96
CA LEU A 162 -6.36 5.27 -11.66
C LEU A 162 -5.43 4.29 -10.94
N SER A 163 -4.27 4.76 -10.49
CA SER A 163 -3.22 3.90 -9.91
C SER A 163 -3.61 3.22 -8.59
N PRO A 164 -4.33 3.85 -7.63
CA PRO A 164 -4.73 3.16 -6.41
C PRO A 164 -5.56 1.93 -6.67
N PHE A 165 -6.37 1.95 -7.75
CA PHE A 165 -7.18 0.81 -8.14
C PHE A 165 -6.34 -0.40 -8.54
N SER A 166 -5.22 -0.20 -9.26
CA SER A 166 -4.33 -1.30 -9.65
C SER A 166 -3.61 -1.91 -8.43
N HIS A 167 -3.08 -1.10 -7.52
CA HIS A 167 -2.45 -1.59 -6.29
C HIS A 167 -3.43 -2.42 -5.45
N VAL A 168 -4.65 -1.91 -5.27
CA VAL A 168 -5.71 -2.61 -4.55
C VAL A 168 -6.03 -3.94 -5.22
N LEU A 169 -6.21 -3.96 -6.55
CA LEU A 169 -6.58 -5.17 -7.29
C LEU A 169 -5.56 -6.29 -7.11
N PHE A 170 -4.28 -5.99 -7.26
CA PHE A 170 -3.22 -7.00 -7.11
C PHE A 170 -3.06 -7.48 -5.67
N THR A 171 -3.03 -6.57 -4.71
CA THR A 171 -2.87 -6.95 -3.30
C THR A 171 -4.10 -7.72 -2.79
N CYS A 172 -5.32 -7.41 -3.27
CA CYS A 172 -6.53 -8.16 -2.93
C CYS A 172 -6.48 -9.62 -3.36
N MET A 173 -5.73 -9.99 -4.40
CA MET A 173 -5.53 -11.41 -4.74
C MET A 173 -4.90 -12.19 -3.58
N THR A 174 -3.89 -11.60 -2.92
CA THR A 174 -3.30 -12.18 -1.70
C THR A 174 -4.32 -12.24 -0.56
N GLY A 175 -5.11 -11.17 -0.36
CA GLY A 175 -6.16 -11.12 0.66
C GLY A 175 -7.22 -12.21 0.47
N ILE A 176 -7.71 -12.37 -0.76
CA ILE A 176 -8.66 -13.41 -1.14
C ILE A 176 -8.07 -14.81 -0.85
N GLY A 177 -6.81 -15.04 -1.27
CA GLY A 177 -6.13 -16.30 -1.00
C GLY A 177 -6.04 -16.63 0.49
N CYS A 178 -5.67 -15.64 1.31
CA CYS A 178 -5.64 -15.79 2.78
C CYS A 178 -7.03 -16.07 3.35
N GLY A 179 -8.09 -15.38 2.86
CA GLY A 179 -9.47 -15.61 3.27
C GLY A 179 -9.97 -17.02 2.91
N ILE A 180 -9.74 -17.45 1.69
CA ILE A 180 -10.07 -18.84 1.27
C ILE A 180 -9.35 -19.85 2.16
N ALA A 181 -8.08 -19.63 2.48
CA ALA A 181 -7.33 -20.50 3.38
C ALA A 181 -7.93 -20.56 4.80
N ARG A 182 -8.61 -19.49 5.24
CA ARG A 182 -9.33 -19.44 6.52
C ARG A 182 -10.64 -20.20 6.49
N GLU A 183 -11.46 -19.96 5.49
CA GLU A 183 -12.78 -20.58 5.36
C GLU A 183 -12.71 -22.06 4.97
N THR A 184 -11.59 -22.48 4.35
CA THR A 184 -11.48 -23.81 3.78
C THR A 184 -11.21 -24.88 4.85
N TYR A 185 -12.08 -25.88 4.87
CA TYR A 185 -11.92 -27.10 5.68
C TYR A 185 -10.93 -28.09 5.08
N ASN A 186 -10.68 -28.00 3.76
CA ASN A 186 -9.80 -28.91 3.04
C ASN A 186 -8.33 -28.49 3.22
N GLN A 187 -7.53 -29.33 3.87
CA GLN A 187 -6.12 -29.08 4.17
C GLN A 187 -5.28 -28.77 2.91
N ASN A 188 -5.56 -29.44 1.80
CA ASN A 188 -4.82 -29.24 0.55
C ASN A 188 -5.08 -27.85 -0.06
N LEU A 189 -6.31 -27.34 0.03
CA LEU A 189 -6.64 -26.00 -0.44
C LEU A 189 -6.10 -24.91 0.50
N LYS A 190 -5.98 -25.19 1.81
CA LYS A 190 -5.39 -24.29 2.79
C LYS A 190 -3.95 -23.88 2.46
N PHE A 191 -3.16 -24.77 1.87
CA PHE A 191 -1.77 -24.52 1.48
C PHE A 191 -1.61 -24.02 0.06
N ALA A 192 -2.63 -24.17 -0.78
CA ALA A 192 -2.60 -23.76 -2.18
C ALA A 192 -3.20 -22.36 -2.42
N ALA A 193 -3.94 -21.81 -1.45
CA ALA A 193 -4.70 -20.58 -1.61
C ALA A 193 -3.90 -19.26 -1.41
N PRO A 194 -2.91 -19.16 -0.47
CA PRO A 194 -2.15 -17.91 -0.29
C PRO A 194 -1.10 -17.66 -1.35
#